data_0c8ac63f4d33678215fbf202767401fd
#
_entry.id   0c8ac63f4d33678215fbf202767401fd
#
_cell.length_a   1.000
_cell.length_b   1.000
_cell.length_c   1.000
_cell.angle_alpha   90.00
_cell.angle_beta   90.00
_cell.angle_gamma   90.00
#
_symmetry.space_group_name_H-M   'P 1'
#
loop_
_entity.id
_entity.type
_entity.pdbx_description
1 polymer ?
#
loop_
_entity_poly.entity_id
_entity_poly.type
_entity_poly.pdbx_seq_one_letter_code
_entity_poly.pdbx_strand_id
1 'polypeptide(L)'
;MFSIGEFASIGRVSVRMLRHYDEIGLLTPARVDPFTGYRSYDGSQFEVLGRILMFKDLGFRLDEVTQIVHAQVSDGRLREMLAAKRDDVVRRLDLDAARLRRIDARLSHTEGISMITVDTKSLPATRIAAVTETAAGFGPANIGPVIGPMYARLAQTLDGHGVTFGPSSIAMYEAVEDGDGTGITVHAAFEVGPEVVAGEGYEVRELPPVDLAATTVHHGSMATIGETWEQLIAWIEANGYELSGVCREFYLVSEPQPQENWVTELQQPVVRRQDA
;
A
#
# COMPACT_ATOMS: atom_id res chain seq x y z
N MET A 1 43.70 28.99 -13.97
CA MET A 1 43.00 28.55 -15.17
C MET A 1 43.39 27.10 -15.41
N PHE A 2 42.42 26.24 -15.59
CA PHE A 2 42.55 24.80 -15.82
C PHE A 2 42.00 24.48 -17.21
N SER A 3 42.66 23.63 -17.97
CA SER A 3 42.05 23.04 -19.15
C SER A 3 40.81 22.22 -18.79
N ILE A 4 39.92 21.97 -19.78
CA ILE A 4 38.71 21.14 -19.52
C ILE A 4 39.08 19.74 -19.00
N GLY A 5 40.21 19.15 -19.42
CA GLY A 5 40.69 17.86 -18.93
C GLY A 5 41.15 17.89 -17.49
N GLU A 6 41.91 18.89 -17.09
CA GLU A 6 42.35 19.08 -15.71
C GLU A 6 41.18 19.38 -14.79
N PHE A 7 40.29 20.27 -15.20
CA PHE A 7 39.08 20.61 -14.45
C PHE A 7 38.15 19.39 -14.26
N ALA A 8 37.99 18.59 -15.29
CA ALA A 8 37.22 17.34 -15.25
C ALA A 8 37.84 16.34 -14.28
N SER A 9 39.20 16.17 -14.33
CA SER A 9 39.92 15.24 -13.46
C SER A 9 39.83 15.63 -11.99
N ILE A 10 40.07 16.90 -11.66
CA ILE A 10 39.98 17.42 -10.29
C ILE A 10 38.55 17.38 -9.77
N GLY A 11 37.56 17.78 -10.59
CA GLY A 11 36.15 17.79 -10.28
C GLY A 11 35.47 16.40 -10.28
N ARG A 12 36.24 15.36 -10.64
CA ARG A 12 35.76 13.96 -10.76
C ARG A 12 34.52 13.81 -11.67
N VAL A 13 34.53 14.52 -12.77
CA VAL A 13 33.47 14.48 -13.80
C VAL A 13 34.07 14.17 -15.16
N SER A 14 33.25 13.75 -16.12
CA SER A 14 33.74 13.54 -17.48
C SER A 14 33.82 14.86 -18.26
N VAL A 15 34.76 14.94 -19.21
CA VAL A 15 34.85 16.06 -20.14
C VAL A 15 33.54 16.21 -20.95
N ARG A 16 32.87 15.09 -21.27
CA ARG A 16 31.57 15.09 -21.94
C ARG A 16 30.48 15.78 -21.07
N MET A 17 30.50 15.55 -19.76
CA MET A 17 29.57 16.20 -18.84
C MET A 17 29.80 17.70 -18.78
N LEU A 18 31.05 18.16 -18.72
CA LEU A 18 31.38 19.60 -18.73
C LEU A 18 30.96 20.28 -20.03
N ARG A 19 31.14 19.62 -21.17
CA ARG A 19 30.64 20.14 -22.47
C ARG A 19 29.13 20.25 -22.49
N HIS A 20 28.45 19.26 -21.97
CA HIS A 20 26.98 19.30 -21.86
C HIS A 20 26.52 20.43 -20.91
N TYR A 21 27.21 20.66 -19.78
CA TYR A 21 26.89 21.76 -18.88
C TYR A 21 27.13 23.13 -19.51
N ASP A 22 28.17 23.25 -20.35
CA ASP A 22 28.40 24.46 -21.16
C ASP A 22 27.27 24.66 -22.20
N GLU A 23 26.89 23.62 -22.93
CA GLU A 23 25.82 23.66 -23.95
C GLU A 23 24.48 24.11 -23.39
N ILE A 24 24.12 23.66 -22.20
CA ILE A 24 22.85 24.04 -21.54
C ILE A 24 22.97 25.27 -20.65
N GLY A 25 24.14 25.93 -20.62
CA GLY A 25 24.37 27.13 -19.83
C GLY A 25 24.44 26.91 -18.32
N LEU A 26 24.58 25.65 -17.84
CA LEU A 26 24.66 25.32 -16.41
C LEU A 26 26.02 25.67 -15.80
N LEU A 27 27.11 25.39 -16.53
CA LEU A 27 28.47 25.72 -16.16
C LEU A 27 29.28 26.07 -17.42
N THR A 28 29.37 27.34 -17.77
CA THR A 28 30.13 27.83 -18.92
C THR A 28 31.60 28.00 -18.53
N PRO A 29 32.55 27.70 -19.42
CA PRO A 29 33.98 27.94 -19.15
C PRO A 29 34.25 29.42 -18.95
N ALA A 30 35.24 29.75 -18.11
CA ALA A 30 35.69 31.13 -17.88
C ALA A 30 36.26 31.76 -19.14
N ARG A 31 36.83 30.96 -20.03
CA ARG A 31 37.38 31.39 -21.32
C ARG A 31 37.23 30.28 -22.36
N VAL A 32 36.85 30.64 -23.59
CA VAL A 32 36.97 29.85 -24.79
C VAL A 32 37.91 30.56 -25.75
N ASP A 33 38.97 29.86 -26.20
CA ASP A 33 39.90 30.41 -27.18
C ASP A 33 39.17 30.53 -28.55
N PRO A 34 39.11 31.71 -29.16
CA PRO A 34 38.33 31.94 -30.37
C PRO A 34 38.89 31.27 -31.60
N PHE A 35 40.19 30.89 -31.58
CA PHE A 35 40.87 30.29 -32.74
C PHE A 35 40.88 28.76 -32.65
N THR A 36 41.07 28.21 -31.43
CA THR A 36 41.23 26.77 -31.20
C THR A 36 39.97 26.10 -30.62
N GLY A 37 39.06 26.90 -30.09
CA GLY A 37 37.88 26.39 -29.38
C GLY A 37 38.20 25.76 -28.00
N TYR A 38 39.45 25.88 -27.51
CA TYR A 38 39.83 25.32 -26.21
C TYR A 38 39.13 26.05 -25.07
N ARG A 39 38.51 25.22 -24.18
CA ARG A 39 37.80 25.66 -23.01
C ARG A 39 38.73 25.67 -21.77
N SER A 40 38.70 26.76 -21.04
CA SER A 40 39.45 26.89 -19.78
C SER A 40 38.52 27.34 -18.66
N TYR A 41 38.73 26.78 -17.48
CA TYR A 41 37.96 27.02 -16.25
C TYR A 41 38.85 27.65 -15.20
N ASP A 42 38.29 28.44 -14.31
CA ASP A 42 39.05 28.95 -13.14
C ASP A 42 38.75 28.21 -11.84
N GLY A 43 39.52 28.50 -10.78
CA GLY A 43 39.40 27.78 -9.50
C GLY A 43 38.08 28.01 -8.78
N SER A 44 37.43 29.18 -8.95
CA SER A 44 36.17 29.50 -8.33
C SER A 44 35.02 28.65 -8.90
N GLN A 45 35.17 28.15 -10.10
CA GLN A 45 34.16 27.30 -10.76
C GLN A 45 34.05 25.89 -10.16
N PHE A 46 35.03 25.44 -9.34
CA PHE A 46 34.90 24.20 -8.57
C PHE A 46 33.80 24.28 -7.52
N GLU A 47 33.57 25.43 -6.91
CA GLU A 47 32.47 25.64 -5.98
C GLU A 47 31.11 25.47 -6.68
N VAL A 48 30.99 26.08 -7.87
CA VAL A 48 29.80 25.96 -8.72
C VAL A 48 29.56 24.52 -9.14
N LEU A 49 30.62 23.82 -9.60
CA LEU A 49 30.54 22.41 -9.94
C LEU A 49 30.12 21.54 -8.74
N GLY A 50 30.68 21.79 -7.57
CA GLY A 50 30.32 21.10 -6.33
C GLY A 50 28.84 21.25 -5.99
N ARG A 51 28.29 22.47 -6.12
CA ARG A 51 26.85 22.74 -5.92
C ARG A 51 25.99 21.99 -6.93
N ILE A 52 26.38 21.97 -8.21
CA ILE A 52 25.68 21.24 -9.26
C ILE A 52 25.60 19.75 -8.91
N LEU A 53 26.75 19.14 -8.55
CA LEU A 53 26.80 17.72 -8.22
C LEU A 53 25.96 17.39 -6.98
N MET A 54 26.03 18.23 -5.94
CA MET A 54 25.23 18.07 -4.72
C MET A 54 23.73 18.03 -5.02
N PHE A 55 23.21 18.98 -5.79
CA PHE A 55 21.77 19.00 -6.13
C PHE A 55 21.38 17.85 -7.05
N LYS A 56 22.26 17.41 -7.95
CA LYS A 56 22.03 16.21 -8.76
C LYS A 56 21.91 14.94 -7.90
N ASP A 57 22.79 14.78 -6.93
CA ASP A 57 22.74 13.64 -6.01
C ASP A 57 21.46 13.63 -5.15
N LEU A 58 20.92 14.80 -4.85
CA LEU A 58 19.59 14.95 -4.23
C LEU A 58 18.41 14.69 -5.20
N GLY A 59 18.68 14.33 -6.46
CA GLY A 59 17.66 13.97 -7.44
C GLY A 59 16.98 15.14 -8.12
N PHE A 60 17.58 16.34 -8.12
CA PHE A 60 17.08 17.46 -8.90
C PHE A 60 17.37 17.28 -10.39
N ARG A 61 16.47 17.75 -11.24
CA ARG A 61 16.65 17.78 -12.69
C ARG A 61 17.62 18.91 -13.06
N LEU A 62 18.27 18.81 -14.20
CA LEU A 62 19.27 19.80 -14.61
C LEU A 62 18.69 21.21 -14.77
N ASP A 63 17.45 21.34 -15.23
CA ASP A 63 16.74 22.62 -15.32
C ASP A 63 16.50 23.25 -13.93
N GLU A 64 16.12 22.44 -12.92
CA GLU A 64 15.99 22.87 -11.54
C GLU A 64 17.36 23.30 -10.96
N VAL A 65 18.39 22.50 -11.21
CA VAL A 65 19.76 22.81 -10.76
C VAL A 65 20.27 24.12 -11.38
N THR A 66 19.97 24.36 -12.65
CA THR A 66 20.34 25.62 -13.33
C THR A 66 19.72 26.83 -12.62
N GLN A 67 18.42 26.77 -12.31
CA GLN A 67 17.74 27.85 -11.58
C GLN A 67 18.33 28.09 -10.18
N ILE A 68 18.67 27.02 -9.46
CA ILE A 68 19.24 27.10 -8.10
C ILE A 68 20.67 27.67 -8.13
N VAL A 69 21.51 27.21 -9.04
CA VAL A 69 22.93 27.59 -9.12
C VAL A 69 23.06 29.04 -9.57
N HIS A 70 22.23 29.50 -10.48
CA HIS A 70 22.24 30.88 -10.97
C HIS A 70 21.43 31.84 -10.07
N ALA A 71 21.13 31.46 -8.83
CA ALA A 71 20.42 32.26 -7.84
C ALA A 71 19.06 32.83 -8.34
N GLN A 72 18.38 32.11 -9.23
CA GLN A 72 17.05 32.45 -9.71
C GLN A 72 15.94 32.01 -8.76
N VAL A 73 16.31 31.36 -7.65
CA VAL A 73 15.40 30.81 -6.62
C VAL A 73 15.73 31.45 -5.28
N SER A 74 14.71 31.91 -4.56
CA SER A 74 14.87 32.38 -3.20
C SER A 74 15.15 31.23 -2.22
N ASP A 75 15.72 31.54 -1.05
CA ASP A 75 15.98 30.53 0.01
C ASP A 75 14.69 29.83 0.46
N GLY A 76 13.57 30.55 0.52
CA GLY A 76 12.26 29.99 0.82
C GLY A 76 11.85 28.95 -0.21
N ARG A 77 11.97 29.30 -1.49
CA ARG A 77 11.65 28.40 -2.59
C ARG A 77 12.55 27.18 -2.63
N LEU A 78 13.85 27.33 -2.36
CA LEU A 78 14.79 26.20 -2.27
C LEU A 78 14.38 25.23 -1.15
N ARG A 79 13.97 25.74 0.01
CA ARG A 79 13.47 24.89 1.11
C ARG A 79 12.23 24.11 0.71
N GLU A 80 11.28 24.75 0.02
CA GLU A 80 10.08 24.05 -0.50
C GLU A 80 10.46 22.93 -1.48
N MET A 81 11.38 23.21 -2.41
CA MET A 81 11.85 22.20 -3.37
C MET A 81 12.54 21.01 -2.68
N LEU A 82 13.37 21.27 -1.67
CA LEU A 82 14.02 20.22 -0.87
C LEU A 82 13.01 19.42 -0.07
N ALA A 83 12.00 20.07 0.52
CA ALA A 83 10.91 19.39 1.22
C ALA A 83 10.13 18.46 0.29
N ALA A 84 9.76 18.94 -0.90
CA ALA A 84 9.07 18.13 -1.90
C ALA A 84 9.90 16.91 -2.35
N LYS A 85 11.22 17.07 -2.53
CA LYS A 85 12.12 15.94 -2.86
C LYS A 85 12.20 14.92 -1.72
N ARG A 86 12.31 15.38 -0.47
CA ARG A 86 12.26 14.50 0.71
C ARG A 86 10.97 13.68 0.73
N ASP A 87 9.84 14.35 0.57
CA ASP A 87 8.53 13.70 0.63
C ASP A 87 8.33 12.68 -0.53
N ASP A 88 8.90 12.96 -1.71
CA ASP A 88 8.95 12.00 -2.83
C ASP A 88 9.78 10.76 -2.50
N VAL A 89 10.95 10.93 -1.87
CA VAL A 89 11.80 9.83 -1.43
C VAL A 89 11.10 8.99 -0.36
N VAL A 90 10.44 9.62 0.63
CA VAL A 90 9.68 8.92 1.67
C VAL A 90 8.57 8.07 1.04
N ARG A 91 7.76 8.65 0.14
CA ARG A 91 6.70 7.88 -0.57
C ARG A 91 7.26 6.67 -1.34
N ARG A 92 8.43 6.81 -1.99
CA ARG A 92 9.06 5.69 -2.69
C ARG A 92 9.53 4.62 -1.73
N LEU A 93 10.12 5.01 -0.60
CA LEU A 93 10.54 4.07 0.44
C LEU A 93 9.35 3.27 0.98
N ASP A 94 8.20 3.91 1.22
CA ASP A 94 7.00 3.23 1.69
C ASP A 94 6.46 2.23 0.66
N LEU A 95 6.45 2.61 -0.62
CA LEU A 95 6.05 1.73 -1.73
C LEU A 95 7.00 0.53 -1.89
N ASP A 96 8.31 0.77 -1.81
CA ASP A 96 9.31 -0.30 -1.93
C ASP A 96 9.31 -1.21 -0.70
N ALA A 97 9.09 -0.67 0.50
CA ALA A 97 8.90 -1.47 1.71
C ALA A 97 7.67 -2.38 1.61
N ALA A 98 6.56 -1.86 1.08
CA ALA A 98 5.37 -2.68 0.82
C ALA A 98 5.62 -3.75 -0.26
N ARG A 99 6.42 -3.43 -1.28
CA ARG A 99 6.81 -4.39 -2.31
C ARG A 99 7.72 -5.47 -1.77
N LEU A 100 8.68 -5.10 -0.91
CA LEU A 100 9.60 -6.05 -0.27
C LEU A 100 8.82 -7.04 0.59
N ARG A 101 7.90 -6.56 1.44
CA ARG A 101 7.04 -7.45 2.24
C ARG A 101 6.27 -8.47 1.38
N ARG A 102 5.75 -8.05 0.20
CA ARG A 102 5.07 -8.97 -0.73
C ARG A 102 6.03 -10.00 -1.35
N ILE A 103 7.27 -9.60 -1.64
CA ILE A 103 8.30 -10.52 -2.15
C ILE A 103 8.70 -11.53 -1.07
N ASP A 104 8.92 -11.07 0.16
CA ASP A 104 9.31 -11.92 1.28
C ASP A 104 8.21 -12.95 1.60
N ALA A 105 6.95 -12.51 1.59
CA ALA A 105 5.80 -13.41 1.72
C ALA A 105 5.80 -14.50 0.63
N ARG A 106 6.11 -14.12 -0.62
CA ARG A 106 6.17 -15.04 -1.76
C ARG A 106 7.35 -16.02 -1.65
N LEU A 107 8.53 -15.56 -1.19
CA LEU A 107 9.70 -16.39 -0.98
C LEU A 107 9.48 -17.39 0.16
N SER A 108 8.87 -16.97 1.25
CA SER A 108 8.51 -17.85 2.37
C SER A 108 7.50 -18.94 1.93
N HIS A 109 6.66 -18.65 0.94
CA HIS A 109 5.74 -19.61 0.34
C HIS A 109 6.45 -20.61 -0.60
N THR A 110 7.57 -20.22 -1.21
CA THR A 110 8.32 -21.09 -2.14
C THR A 110 9.18 -22.12 -1.42
N GLU A 111 9.55 -21.87 -0.15
CA GLU A 111 10.36 -22.80 0.67
C GLU A 111 9.53 -23.80 1.47
N GLY A 112 8.22 -23.64 1.52
CA GLY A 112 7.27 -24.60 2.06
C GLY A 112 5.93 -24.45 1.39
N ILE A 113 5.49 -25.47 0.66
CA ILE A 113 4.08 -25.66 0.35
C ILE A 113 3.39 -25.90 1.69
N SER A 114 3.14 -24.83 2.44
CA SER A 114 2.20 -24.88 3.56
C SER A 114 0.83 -25.01 2.94
N MET A 115 0.42 -26.25 2.70
CA MET A 115 -0.98 -26.55 2.41
C MET A 115 -1.77 -26.03 3.60
N ILE A 116 -2.63 -25.02 3.34
CA ILE A 116 -3.56 -24.57 4.36
C ILE A 116 -4.37 -25.77 4.86
N THR A 117 -4.62 -25.81 6.14
CA THR A 117 -5.61 -26.77 6.67
C THR A 117 -6.98 -26.20 6.41
N VAL A 118 -7.77 -26.90 5.60
CA VAL A 118 -9.16 -26.53 5.33
C VAL A 118 -10.08 -27.48 6.05
N ASP A 119 -10.93 -26.92 6.89
CA ASP A 119 -12.01 -27.65 7.56
C ASP A 119 -13.35 -27.33 6.88
N THR A 120 -14.30 -28.27 6.94
CA THR A 120 -15.67 -28.02 6.56
C THR A 120 -16.57 -28.10 7.78
N LYS A 121 -17.38 -27.07 8.01
CA LYS A 121 -18.28 -26.99 9.15
C LYS A 121 -19.55 -26.22 8.84
N SER A 122 -20.59 -26.39 9.65
CA SER A 122 -21.75 -25.50 9.67
C SER A 122 -21.40 -24.21 10.40
N LEU A 123 -22.00 -23.09 10.01
CA LEU A 123 -21.93 -21.83 10.72
C LEU A 123 -23.29 -21.51 11.32
N PRO A 124 -23.37 -21.15 12.62
CA PRO A 124 -24.64 -20.80 13.25
C PRO A 124 -25.18 -19.48 12.68
N ALA A 125 -26.47 -19.26 12.85
CA ALA A 125 -27.05 -17.93 12.71
C ALA A 125 -26.38 -16.99 13.70
N THR A 126 -25.99 -15.81 13.23
CA THR A 126 -25.23 -14.84 14.03
C THR A 126 -25.90 -13.48 13.93
N ARG A 127 -26.28 -12.90 15.05
CA ARG A 127 -26.83 -11.54 15.11
C ARG A 127 -25.70 -10.55 15.18
N ILE A 128 -25.70 -9.57 14.28
CA ILE A 128 -24.63 -8.60 14.15
C ILE A 128 -25.15 -7.16 14.15
N ALA A 129 -24.37 -6.26 14.74
CA ALA A 129 -24.49 -4.83 14.49
C ALA A 129 -23.43 -4.45 13.42
N ALA A 130 -23.83 -3.76 12.38
CA ALA A 130 -23.00 -3.53 11.21
C ALA A 130 -23.07 -2.09 10.71
N VAL A 131 -22.00 -1.68 10.04
CA VAL A 131 -21.93 -0.47 9.20
C VAL A 131 -21.45 -0.87 7.80
N THR A 132 -21.87 -0.11 6.81
CA THR A 132 -21.62 -0.42 5.39
C THR A 132 -21.01 0.78 4.70
N GLU A 133 -19.94 0.55 3.93
CA GLU A 133 -19.31 1.56 3.06
C GLU A 133 -18.86 0.92 1.75
N THR A 134 -18.48 1.75 0.78
CA THR A 134 -17.96 1.30 -0.52
C THR A 134 -16.47 1.53 -0.59
N ALA A 135 -15.71 0.53 -1.05
CA ALA A 135 -14.30 0.65 -1.41
C ALA A 135 -14.11 0.56 -2.93
N ALA A 136 -13.00 1.09 -3.42
CA ALA A 136 -12.71 1.17 -4.86
C ALA A 136 -12.44 -0.20 -5.52
N GLY A 137 -12.34 -1.28 -4.75
CA GLY A 137 -12.11 -2.64 -5.23
C GLY A 137 -11.54 -3.54 -4.14
N PHE A 138 -11.29 -4.79 -4.49
CA PHE A 138 -10.65 -5.75 -3.59
C PHE A 138 -9.17 -5.44 -3.35
N GLY A 139 -8.64 -6.02 -2.30
CA GLY A 139 -7.25 -5.96 -1.89
C GLY A 139 -6.95 -4.97 -0.77
N PRO A 140 -5.86 -5.22 -0.01
CA PRO A 140 -5.55 -4.50 1.22
C PRO A 140 -5.37 -2.99 1.03
N ALA A 141 -4.89 -2.55 -0.14
CA ALA A 141 -4.69 -1.13 -0.45
C ALA A 141 -6.02 -0.36 -0.61
N ASN A 142 -7.10 -1.04 -1.03
CA ASN A 142 -8.42 -0.44 -1.21
C ASN A 142 -9.31 -0.63 0.03
N ILE A 143 -9.26 -1.81 0.64
CA ILE A 143 -10.12 -2.16 1.78
C ILE A 143 -9.58 -1.57 3.10
N GLY A 144 -8.27 -1.66 3.36
CA GLY A 144 -7.67 -1.23 4.62
C GLY A 144 -7.99 0.20 5.04
N PRO A 145 -7.88 1.20 4.14
CA PRO A 145 -8.22 2.59 4.45
C PRO A 145 -9.70 2.81 4.81
N VAL A 146 -10.59 1.91 4.39
CA VAL A 146 -12.05 1.99 4.62
C VAL A 146 -12.43 1.23 5.89
N ILE A 147 -12.03 -0.03 6.00
CA ILE A 147 -12.55 -0.94 7.04
C ILE A 147 -12.05 -0.62 8.45
N GLY A 148 -10.80 -0.18 8.61
CA GLY A 148 -10.25 0.20 9.93
C GLY A 148 -11.05 1.34 10.59
N PRO A 149 -11.27 2.49 9.93
CA PRO A 149 -12.14 3.54 10.43
C PRO A 149 -13.58 3.11 10.69
N MET A 150 -14.14 2.17 9.89
CA MET A 150 -15.48 1.63 10.11
C MET A 150 -15.60 0.91 11.46
N TYR A 151 -14.65 0.03 11.78
CA TYR A 151 -14.63 -0.67 13.08
C TYR A 151 -14.49 0.28 14.25
N ALA A 152 -13.58 1.26 14.16
CA ALA A 152 -13.39 2.24 15.23
C ALA A 152 -14.67 3.05 15.49
N ARG A 153 -15.33 3.51 14.41
CA ARG A 153 -16.59 4.25 14.50
C ARG A 153 -17.71 3.38 15.04
N LEU A 154 -17.86 2.14 14.54
CA LEU A 154 -18.90 1.23 15.01
C LEU A 154 -18.74 0.91 16.51
N ALA A 155 -17.54 0.57 16.96
CA ALA A 155 -17.26 0.31 18.38
C ALA A 155 -17.61 1.51 19.25
N GLN A 156 -17.19 2.72 18.86
CA GLN A 156 -17.53 3.95 19.59
C GLN A 156 -19.04 4.20 19.63
N THR A 157 -19.75 3.95 18.53
CA THR A 157 -21.20 4.13 18.45
C THR A 157 -21.93 3.14 19.35
N LEU A 158 -21.55 1.87 19.33
CA LEU A 158 -22.14 0.84 20.19
C LEU A 158 -21.89 1.12 21.67
N ASP A 159 -20.67 1.50 22.06
CA ASP A 159 -20.34 1.93 23.42
C ASP A 159 -21.19 3.12 23.86
N GLY A 160 -21.35 4.12 23.00
CA GLY A 160 -22.18 5.30 23.25
C GLY A 160 -23.66 4.98 23.49
N HIS A 161 -24.16 3.89 22.91
CA HIS A 161 -25.51 3.37 23.12
C HIS A 161 -25.61 2.34 24.25
N GLY A 162 -24.50 2.02 24.93
CA GLY A 162 -24.47 1.01 26.00
C GLY A 162 -24.65 -0.42 25.50
N VAL A 163 -24.35 -0.67 24.21
CA VAL A 163 -24.47 -1.99 23.60
C VAL A 163 -23.21 -2.80 23.85
N THR A 164 -23.36 -3.96 24.48
CA THR A 164 -22.28 -4.92 24.63
C THR A 164 -22.13 -5.74 23.36
N PHE A 165 -20.91 -5.86 22.85
CA PHE A 165 -20.58 -6.64 21.66
C PHE A 165 -19.42 -7.61 21.94
N GLY A 166 -19.32 -8.67 21.12
CA GLY A 166 -18.28 -9.68 21.26
C GLY A 166 -16.88 -9.14 20.93
N PRO A 167 -15.82 -9.84 21.37
CA PRO A 167 -14.43 -9.45 21.13
C PRO A 167 -14.00 -9.65 19.65
N SER A 168 -14.74 -10.48 18.93
CA SER A 168 -14.44 -10.79 17.52
C SER A 168 -15.21 -9.88 16.59
N SER A 169 -14.53 -9.40 15.55
CA SER A 169 -15.14 -8.61 14.49
C SER A 169 -15.30 -9.43 13.21
N ILE A 170 -16.27 -9.04 12.38
CA ILE A 170 -16.63 -9.74 11.14
C ILE A 170 -16.57 -8.75 9.99
N ALA A 171 -15.88 -9.12 8.92
CA ALA A 171 -15.96 -8.41 7.65
C ALA A 171 -16.67 -9.27 6.60
N MET A 172 -17.43 -8.60 5.73
CA MET A 172 -18.06 -9.21 4.56
C MET A 172 -17.89 -8.28 3.37
N TYR A 173 -17.82 -8.87 2.18
CA TYR A 173 -17.57 -8.14 0.95
C TYR A 173 -18.53 -8.61 -0.13
N GLU A 174 -19.18 -7.66 -0.78
CA GLU A 174 -20.11 -7.93 -1.87
C GLU A 174 -19.72 -7.06 -3.08
N ALA A 175 -19.80 -7.62 -4.29
CA ALA A 175 -19.59 -6.84 -5.49
C ALA A 175 -20.72 -5.80 -5.65
N VAL A 176 -20.37 -4.58 -6.05
CA VAL A 176 -21.39 -3.58 -6.44
C VAL A 176 -21.85 -3.90 -7.85
N GLU A 177 -23.15 -4.13 -8.02
CA GLU A 177 -23.73 -4.47 -9.32
C GLU A 177 -23.89 -3.25 -10.25
N ASP A 178 -23.81 -2.03 -9.71
CA ASP A 178 -24.01 -0.78 -10.44
C ASP A 178 -22.68 -0.07 -10.74
N GLY A 179 -22.50 0.39 -11.99
CA GLY A 179 -21.36 1.20 -12.42
C GLY A 179 -20.37 0.46 -13.33
N ASP A 180 -19.09 0.75 -13.21
CA ASP A 180 -18.00 0.12 -13.99
C ASP A 180 -17.58 -1.27 -13.47
N GLY A 181 -18.26 -1.78 -12.42
CA GLY A 181 -18.05 -3.11 -11.86
C GLY A 181 -16.78 -3.26 -11.02
N THR A 182 -16.12 -2.17 -10.66
CA THR A 182 -14.86 -2.20 -9.89
C THR A 182 -15.06 -2.02 -8.38
N GLY A 183 -16.15 -1.37 -7.95
CA GLY A 183 -16.46 -1.11 -6.55
C GLY A 183 -16.89 -2.36 -5.79
N ILE A 184 -16.66 -2.37 -4.48
CA ILE A 184 -17.15 -3.39 -3.56
C ILE A 184 -17.85 -2.73 -2.38
N THR A 185 -18.92 -3.38 -1.91
CA THR A 185 -19.55 -3.05 -0.63
C THR A 185 -18.79 -3.75 0.49
N VAL A 186 -18.35 -2.99 1.48
CA VAL A 186 -17.63 -3.46 2.66
C VAL A 186 -18.55 -3.34 3.86
N HIS A 187 -18.73 -4.44 4.57
CA HIS A 187 -19.48 -4.49 5.83
C HIS A 187 -18.51 -4.77 6.98
N ALA A 188 -18.48 -3.88 7.97
CA ALA A 188 -17.78 -4.09 9.23
C ALA A 188 -18.82 -4.34 10.32
N ALA A 189 -18.68 -5.41 11.08
CA ALA A 189 -19.68 -5.84 12.07
C ALA A 189 -19.06 -6.40 13.34
N PHE A 190 -19.84 -6.33 14.43
CA PHE A 190 -19.60 -7.06 15.67
C PHE A 190 -20.79 -7.95 15.99
N GLU A 191 -20.53 -9.09 16.61
CA GLU A 191 -21.57 -9.96 17.15
C GLU A 191 -22.23 -9.28 18.36
N VAL A 192 -23.57 -9.31 18.39
CA VAL A 192 -24.36 -8.67 19.45
C VAL A 192 -25.43 -9.60 19.99
N GLY A 193 -25.90 -9.32 21.21
CA GLY A 193 -26.96 -10.07 21.85
C GLY A 193 -28.33 -9.93 21.17
N PRO A 194 -29.27 -10.85 21.47
CA PRO A 194 -30.59 -10.87 20.85
C PRO A 194 -31.45 -9.65 21.18
N GLU A 195 -31.14 -8.95 22.26
CA GLU A 195 -31.84 -7.75 22.73
C GLU A 195 -31.46 -6.48 21.96
N VAL A 196 -30.34 -6.50 21.23
CA VAL A 196 -29.84 -5.33 20.54
C VAL A 196 -30.70 -5.05 19.30
N VAL A 197 -31.15 -3.82 19.17
CA VAL A 197 -31.92 -3.31 18.03
C VAL A 197 -31.13 -2.28 17.25
N ALA A 198 -31.48 -2.04 16.00
CA ALA A 198 -30.86 -1.01 15.19
C ALA A 198 -30.96 0.36 15.86
N GLY A 199 -29.91 1.17 15.73
CA GLY A 199 -29.79 2.49 16.31
C GLY A 199 -29.23 3.50 15.31
N GLU A 200 -29.05 4.72 15.78
CA GLU A 200 -28.43 5.76 14.95
C GLU A 200 -26.96 5.39 14.69
N GLY A 201 -26.59 5.30 13.40
CA GLY A 201 -25.20 5.04 12.96
C GLY A 201 -24.83 3.55 12.85
N TYR A 202 -25.75 2.62 13.07
CA TYR A 202 -25.56 1.19 12.80
C TYR A 202 -26.89 0.47 12.53
N GLU A 203 -26.82 -0.58 11.73
CA GLU A 203 -27.92 -1.51 11.51
C GLU A 203 -27.72 -2.79 12.33
N VAL A 204 -28.81 -3.49 12.63
CA VAL A 204 -28.78 -4.83 13.22
C VAL A 204 -29.43 -5.79 12.26
N ARG A 205 -28.72 -6.86 11.92
CA ARG A 205 -29.23 -7.93 11.05
C ARG A 205 -28.78 -9.29 11.55
N GLU A 206 -29.45 -10.32 11.08
CA GLU A 206 -29.08 -11.70 11.35
C GLU A 206 -28.41 -12.30 10.12
N LEU A 207 -27.18 -12.77 10.29
CA LEU A 207 -26.53 -13.60 9.28
C LEU A 207 -27.18 -14.97 9.35
N PRO A 208 -27.72 -15.48 8.24
CA PRO A 208 -28.39 -16.78 8.24
C PRO A 208 -27.39 -17.90 8.58
N PRO A 209 -27.87 -19.01 9.15
CA PRO A 209 -27.06 -20.19 9.34
C PRO A 209 -26.58 -20.72 7.97
N VAL A 210 -25.40 -21.32 7.97
CA VAL A 210 -24.81 -21.95 6.78
C VAL A 210 -24.61 -23.43 7.10
N ASP A 211 -25.24 -24.29 6.30
CA ASP A 211 -25.16 -25.74 6.53
C ASP A 211 -23.74 -26.26 6.31
N LEU A 212 -23.02 -25.71 5.34
CA LEU A 212 -21.66 -26.11 5.00
C LEU A 212 -20.84 -24.91 4.54
N ALA A 213 -19.73 -24.68 5.23
CA ALA A 213 -18.71 -23.71 4.84
C ALA A 213 -17.34 -24.37 4.84
N ALA A 214 -16.52 -24.07 3.83
CA ALA A 214 -15.08 -24.33 3.87
C ALA A 214 -14.41 -23.21 4.66
N THR A 215 -13.58 -23.57 5.62
CA THR A 215 -12.92 -22.61 6.50
C THR A 215 -11.43 -22.88 6.63
N THR A 216 -10.64 -21.83 6.76
CA THR A 216 -9.21 -21.91 7.08
C THR A 216 -8.81 -20.73 7.92
N VAL A 217 -7.65 -20.83 8.58
CA VAL A 217 -7.15 -19.75 9.43
C VAL A 217 -5.95 -19.08 8.76
N HIS A 218 -6.05 -17.77 8.60
CA HIS A 218 -4.96 -16.91 8.18
C HIS A 218 -4.24 -16.36 9.40
N HIS A 219 -2.92 -16.45 9.41
CA HIS A 219 -2.06 -15.88 10.46
C HIS A 219 -1.22 -14.74 9.91
N GLY A 220 -1.20 -13.61 10.60
CA GLY A 220 -0.31 -12.51 10.29
C GLY A 220 -0.95 -11.37 9.52
N SER A 221 -0.14 -10.72 8.67
CA SER A 221 -0.51 -9.46 8.03
C SER A 221 -1.63 -9.62 7.00
N MET A 222 -2.61 -8.73 7.05
CA MET A 222 -3.68 -8.64 6.06
C MET A 222 -3.17 -8.37 4.62
N ALA A 223 -1.90 -7.98 4.46
CA ALA A 223 -1.29 -7.85 3.13
C ALA A 223 -1.18 -9.18 2.37
N THR A 224 -1.19 -10.32 3.07
CA THR A 224 -1.08 -11.68 2.50
C THR A 224 -2.37 -12.49 2.58
N ILE A 225 -3.45 -11.94 3.12
CA ILE A 225 -4.72 -12.67 3.26
C ILE A 225 -5.29 -13.13 1.91
N GLY A 226 -5.03 -12.37 0.83
CA GLY A 226 -5.43 -12.74 -0.52
C GLY A 226 -4.88 -14.09 -0.97
N GLU A 227 -3.63 -14.41 -0.59
CA GLU A 227 -3.00 -15.70 -0.92
C GLU A 227 -3.68 -16.87 -0.19
N THR A 228 -4.13 -16.64 1.06
CA THR A 228 -4.90 -17.65 1.81
C THR A 228 -6.28 -17.85 1.20
N TRP A 229 -6.93 -16.79 0.73
CA TRP A 229 -8.18 -16.89 -0.02
C TRP A 229 -8.01 -17.67 -1.33
N GLU A 230 -6.95 -17.39 -2.11
CA GLU A 230 -6.65 -18.13 -3.36
C GLU A 230 -6.49 -19.64 -3.09
N GLN A 231 -5.77 -20.01 -2.03
CA GLN A 231 -5.59 -21.41 -1.65
C GLN A 231 -6.90 -22.06 -1.20
N LEU A 232 -7.73 -21.36 -0.42
CA LEU A 232 -9.04 -21.85 0.00
C LEU A 232 -9.96 -22.11 -1.20
N ILE A 233 -10.01 -21.17 -2.15
CA ILE A 233 -10.80 -21.33 -3.38
C ILE A 233 -10.32 -22.51 -4.22
N ALA A 234 -9.00 -22.63 -4.42
CA ALA A 234 -8.42 -23.75 -5.14
C ALA A 234 -8.73 -25.11 -4.48
N TRP A 235 -8.72 -25.17 -3.13
CA TRP A 235 -9.11 -26.35 -2.40
C TRP A 235 -10.59 -26.69 -2.59
N ILE A 236 -11.48 -25.69 -2.52
CA ILE A 236 -12.94 -25.86 -2.73
C ILE A 236 -13.22 -26.49 -4.09
N GLU A 237 -12.61 -25.95 -5.16
CA GLU A 237 -12.77 -26.48 -6.52
C GLU A 237 -12.23 -27.89 -6.68
N ALA A 238 -11.05 -28.17 -6.11
CA ALA A 238 -10.41 -29.49 -6.19
C ALA A 238 -11.15 -30.58 -5.41
N ASN A 239 -11.94 -30.20 -4.39
CA ASN A 239 -12.67 -31.16 -3.53
C ASN A 239 -14.15 -31.31 -3.89
N GLY A 240 -14.57 -30.81 -5.05
CA GLY A 240 -15.93 -31.02 -5.58
C GLY A 240 -17.00 -30.16 -4.91
N TYR A 241 -16.61 -28.96 -4.48
CA TYR A 241 -17.53 -27.97 -3.97
C TYR A 241 -17.68 -26.80 -4.95
N GLU A 242 -18.77 -26.08 -4.82
CA GLU A 242 -19.05 -24.81 -5.50
C GLU A 242 -19.29 -23.71 -4.46
N LEU A 243 -18.88 -22.49 -4.80
CA LEU A 243 -19.10 -21.34 -3.93
C LEU A 243 -20.59 -21.03 -3.80
N SER A 244 -21.01 -20.67 -2.60
CA SER A 244 -22.39 -20.22 -2.34
C SER A 244 -22.38 -19.13 -1.28
N GLY A 245 -23.33 -18.20 -1.35
CA GLY A 245 -23.46 -17.14 -0.36
C GLY A 245 -22.25 -16.19 -0.26
N VAL A 246 -22.30 -15.35 0.76
CA VAL A 246 -21.30 -14.28 1.00
C VAL A 246 -20.17 -14.80 1.87
N CYS A 247 -18.93 -14.59 1.44
CA CYS A 247 -17.74 -14.92 2.22
C CYS A 247 -17.60 -14.01 3.45
N ARG A 248 -16.98 -14.53 4.50
CA ARG A 248 -16.78 -13.83 5.78
C ARG A 248 -15.34 -13.96 6.24
N GLU A 249 -14.82 -12.87 6.79
CA GLU A 249 -13.57 -12.85 7.55
C GLU A 249 -13.92 -12.65 9.02
N PHE A 250 -13.58 -13.61 9.85
CA PHE A 250 -13.85 -13.60 11.27
C PHE A 250 -12.54 -13.34 12.02
N TYR A 251 -12.38 -12.14 12.57
CA TYR A 251 -11.15 -11.72 13.24
C TYR A 251 -11.14 -12.24 14.68
N LEU A 252 -10.43 -13.33 14.90
CA LEU A 252 -10.28 -13.96 16.22
C LEU A 252 -9.29 -13.21 17.10
N VAL A 253 -8.23 -12.67 16.50
CA VAL A 253 -7.23 -11.80 17.13
C VAL A 253 -6.95 -10.65 16.16
N SER A 254 -7.16 -9.42 16.60
CA SER A 254 -6.93 -8.21 15.81
C SER A 254 -6.41 -7.09 16.70
N GLU A 255 -6.69 -5.83 16.39
CA GLU A 255 -6.32 -4.70 17.25
C GLU A 255 -6.74 -4.92 18.72
N PRO A 256 -5.91 -4.48 19.67
CA PRO A 256 -4.72 -3.62 19.53
C PRO A 256 -3.41 -4.36 19.23
N GLN A 257 -3.45 -5.64 18.87
CA GLN A 257 -2.25 -6.39 18.52
C GLN A 257 -1.68 -5.93 17.16
N PRO A 258 -0.35 -5.96 16.98
CA PRO A 258 0.24 -5.71 15.66
C PRO A 258 -0.19 -6.81 14.68
N GLN A 259 -0.32 -6.45 13.38
CA GLN A 259 -0.90 -7.34 12.36
C GLN A 259 -0.16 -8.68 12.20
N GLU A 260 1.13 -8.76 12.52
CA GLU A 260 1.89 -10.00 12.52
C GLU A 260 1.35 -11.07 13.49
N ASN A 261 0.57 -10.64 14.49
CA ASN A 261 -0.07 -11.51 15.49
C ASN A 261 -1.57 -11.72 15.23
N TRP A 262 -2.10 -11.17 14.14
CA TRP A 262 -3.52 -11.34 13.84
C TRP A 262 -3.83 -12.76 13.44
N VAL A 263 -5.05 -13.17 13.81
CA VAL A 263 -5.61 -14.48 13.48
C VAL A 263 -7.00 -14.25 12.92
N THR A 264 -7.19 -14.61 11.64
CA THR A 264 -8.44 -14.39 10.92
C THR A 264 -8.93 -15.71 10.34
N GLU A 265 -10.11 -16.13 10.71
CA GLU A 265 -10.75 -17.28 10.08
C GLU A 265 -11.48 -16.83 8.81
N LEU A 266 -11.11 -17.42 7.69
CA LEU A 266 -11.79 -17.26 6.42
C LEU A 266 -12.92 -18.29 6.32
N GLN A 267 -14.13 -17.83 6.02
CA GLN A 267 -15.32 -18.66 5.95
C GLN A 267 -16.00 -18.47 4.59
N GLN A 268 -15.98 -19.49 3.74
CA GLN A 268 -16.65 -19.50 2.46
C GLN A 268 -17.80 -20.52 2.49
N PRO A 269 -19.06 -20.08 2.45
CA PRO A 269 -20.19 -20.99 2.24
C PRO A 269 -20.02 -21.76 0.94
N VAL A 270 -20.32 -23.07 0.97
CA VAL A 270 -20.17 -23.95 -0.20
C VAL A 270 -21.35 -24.92 -0.30
N VAL A 271 -21.56 -25.41 -1.51
CA VAL A 271 -22.48 -26.53 -1.80
C VAL A 271 -21.68 -27.64 -2.47
N ARG A 272 -22.12 -28.89 -2.32
CA ARG A 272 -21.51 -29.99 -3.08
C ARG A 272 -21.86 -29.84 -4.54
N ARG A 273 -20.90 -30.00 -5.43
CA ARG A 273 -21.15 -30.07 -6.86
C ARG A 273 -22.04 -31.30 -7.10
N GLN A 274 -23.19 -31.08 -7.73
CA GLN A 274 -24.00 -32.20 -8.16
C GLN A 274 -23.32 -32.81 -9.38
N ASP A 275 -22.99 -34.09 -9.31
CA ASP A 275 -22.56 -34.85 -10.48
C ASP A 275 -23.65 -34.77 -11.55
N ALA A 276 -23.30 -34.20 -12.72
CA ALA A 276 -24.21 -34.04 -13.86
C ALA A 276 -24.44 -35.35 -14.60
#